data_138c371323402dc43575b35a15adfde8
#
_entry.id   138c371323402dc43575b35a15adfde8
#
_cell.length_a   1.000
_cell.length_b   1.000
_cell.length_c   1.000
_cell.angle_alpha   90.00
_cell.angle_beta   90.00
_cell.angle_gamma   90.00
#
_symmetry.space_group_name_H-M   'P 1'
#
loop_
_entity.id
_entity.type
_entity.pdbx_description
1 polymer ?
#
loop_
_entity_poly.entity_id
_entity_poly.type
_entity_poly.pdbx_seq_one_letter_code
_entity_poly.pdbx_strand_id
1 'polypeptide(L)'
;KKISNHITKKVADRLEEIFKNDRPQFEEKWDSLKLFIQYGMLTDEKFYDRAVKFALFKDVEGKYFTFEEYKNLIKDNQTDKEGNLIYLYTTNKDEQYSYIQAAKDKGYSVLEMDGQLDVHLIGQLEQKFEKSRFVRVDSDTIDNLIRKEDSNKVTLSEEQKMAMQEVFKSQMPKLNKTEFYVTFEALGENANPVMLTQSEYMRRMREMSAMQPGMSFYGEMPDSFNFVLNTDHPLIKKVLTEEEQACDEKLKPILSDIKGWEARQADLREAQSKKKEDEITAQEKEDMT
;
A
#
# COMPACT_ATOMS: atom_id res chain seq x y z
N LYS A 1 35.40 -20.09 -3.88
CA LYS A 1 34.66 -19.80 -2.61
C LYS A 1 35.52 -19.09 -1.54
N LYS A 2 36.72 -19.60 -1.16
CA LYS A 2 37.56 -18.97 -0.10
C LYS A 2 38.05 -17.57 -0.46
N ILE A 3 38.50 -17.35 -1.70
CA ILE A 3 39.01 -16.05 -2.20
C ILE A 3 37.86 -15.02 -2.25
N SER A 4 36.69 -15.40 -2.80
CA SER A 4 35.51 -14.54 -2.85
C SER A 4 35.10 -14.08 -1.45
N ASN A 5 34.96 -15.00 -0.50
CA ASN A 5 34.60 -14.65 0.89
C ASN A 5 35.63 -13.72 1.56
N HIS A 6 36.94 -13.87 1.21
CA HIS A 6 37.96 -12.98 1.74
C HIS A 6 37.86 -11.55 1.18
N ILE A 7 37.56 -11.42 -0.11
CA ILE A 7 37.36 -10.12 -0.78
C ILE A 7 36.11 -9.44 -0.20
N THR A 8 34.99 -10.14 -0.14
CA THR A 8 33.73 -9.65 0.43
C THR A 8 33.93 -9.12 1.84
N LYS A 9 34.65 -9.88 2.68
CA LYS A 9 34.97 -9.43 4.05
C LYS A 9 35.79 -8.14 4.04
N LYS A 10 36.87 -8.07 3.25
CA LYS A 10 37.73 -6.88 3.19
C LYS A 10 37.02 -5.65 2.68
N VAL A 11 36.10 -5.81 1.70
CA VAL A 11 35.28 -4.71 1.20
C VAL A 11 34.34 -4.20 2.30
N ALA A 12 33.63 -5.10 3.00
CA ALA A 12 32.74 -4.72 4.09
C ALA A 12 33.51 -4.04 5.23
N ASP A 13 34.68 -4.60 5.64
CA ASP A 13 35.52 -4.01 6.69
C ASP A 13 35.98 -2.58 6.30
N ARG A 14 36.34 -2.37 5.02
CA ARG A 14 36.75 -1.06 4.53
C ARG A 14 35.61 -0.04 4.46
N LEU A 15 34.42 -0.47 4.04
CA LEU A 15 33.22 0.39 4.04
C LEU A 15 32.81 0.78 5.47
N GLU A 16 32.84 -0.17 6.41
CA GLU A 16 32.59 0.10 7.83
C GLU A 16 33.60 1.08 8.41
N GLU A 17 34.90 0.93 8.06
CA GLU A 17 35.95 1.84 8.48
C GLU A 17 35.72 3.28 7.96
N ILE A 18 35.39 3.45 6.69
CA ILE A 18 35.10 4.76 6.09
C ILE A 18 33.87 5.37 6.79
N PHE A 19 32.81 4.60 6.98
CA PHE A 19 31.62 5.06 7.69
C PHE A 19 31.93 5.56 9.10
N LYS A 20 32.77 4.83 9.86
CA LYS A 20 33.14 5.22 11.24
C LYS A 20 34.05 6.42 11.31
N ASN A 21 34.99 6.55 10.37
CA ASN A 21 36.01 7.59 10.41
C ASN A 21 35.54 8.91 9.79
N ASP A 22 34.70 8.85 8.76
CA ASP A 22 34.18 10.01 8.03
C ASP A 22 32.75 9.74 7.50
N ARG A 23 31.82 9.75 8.42
CA ARG A 23 30.41 9.53 8.10
C ARG A 23 29.86 10.54 7.09
N PRO A 24 30.13 11.85 7.16
CA PRO A 24 29.67 12.81 6.16
C PRO A 24 30.13 12.45 4.74
N GLN A 25 31.41 12.06 4.57
CA GLN A 25 31.93 11.63 3.27
C GLN A 25 31.25 10.34 2.79
N PHE A 26 30.93 9.40 3.70
CA PHE A 26 30.22 8.18 3.36
C PHE A 26 28.79 8.47 2.88
N GLU A 27 28.09 9.36 3.57
CA GLU A 27 26.73 9.81 3.20
C GLU A 27 26.73 10.51 1.84
N GLU A 28 27.69 11.39 1.55
CA GLU A 28 27.84 12.04 0.24
C GLU A 28 28.01 11.04 -0.92
N LYS A 29 28.69 9.91 -0.66
CA LYS A 29 28.92 8.85 -1.63
C LYS A 29 27.85 7.77 -1.64
N TRP A 30 26.87 7.84 -0.74
CA TRP A 30 25.89 6.78 -0.55
C TRP A 30 25.15 6.41 -1.83
N ASP A 31 24.67 7.39 -2.58
CA ASP A 31 23.90 7.15 -3.80
C ASP A 31 24.72 6.38 -4.86
N SER A 32 26.06 6.54 -4.87
CA SER A 32 26.96 5.77 -5.74
C SER A 32 27.29 4.37 -5.21
N LEU A 33 27.19 4.16 -3.88
CA LEU A 33 27.53 2.90 -3.22
C LEU A 33 26.30 2.02 -2.99
N LYS A 34 25.11 2.63 -2.85
CA LYS A 34 23.86 2.00 -2.48
C LYS A 34 23.60 0.70 -3.24
N LEU A 35 23.65 0.75 -4.57
CA LEU A 35 23.36 -0.39 -5.44
C LEU A 35 24.26 -1.59 -5.14
N PHE A 36 25.57 -1.38 -4.99
CA PHE A 36 26.53 -2.45 -4.74
C PHE A 36 26.39 -3.03 -3.33
N ILE A 37 26.13 -2.16 -2.33
CA ILE A 37 25.92 -2.60 -0.96
C ILE A 37 24.65 -3.42 -0.87
N GLN A 38 23.54 -2.95 -1.44
CA GLN A 38 22.26 -3.67 -1.49
C GLN A 38 22.39 -5.01 -2.21
N TYR A 39 23.07 -5.05 -3.35
CA TYR A 39 23.33 -6.31 -4.06
C TYR A 39 24.10 -7.30 -3.19
N GLY A 40 25.13 -6.84 -2.50
CA GLY A 40 25.89 -7.66 -1.56
C GLY A 40 25.03 -8.19 -0.42
N MET A 41 24.16 -7.35 0.14
CA MET A 41 23.23 -7.74 1.21
C MET A 41 22.22 -8.81 0.75
N LEU A 42 21.73 -8.68 -0.48
CA LEU A 42 20.76 -9.61 -1.06
C LEU A 42 21.37 -10.98 -1.42
N THR A 43 22.66 -11.02 -1.76
CA THR A 43 23.31 -12.22 -2.33
C THR A 43 24.25 -12.94 -1.35
N ASP A 44 24.69 -12.29 -0.29
CA ASP A 44 25.65 -12.87 0.69
C ASP A 44 25.22 -12.51 2.13
N GLU A 45 24.77 -13.48 2.87
CA GLU A 45 24.29 -13.28 4.26
C GLU A 45 25.41 -12.79 5.20
N LYS A 46 26.66 -13.21 4.99
CA LYS A 46 27.79 -12.73 5.79
C LYS A 46 28.12 -11.28 5.49
N PHE A 47 27.89 -10.86 4.25
CA PHE A 47 27.98 -9.44 3.92
C PHE A 47 26.85 -8.66 4.54
N TYR A 48 25.60 -9.19 4.49
CA TYR A 48 24.45 -8.59 5.16
C TYR A 48 24.74 -8.30 6.64
N ASP A 49 25.19 -9.31 7.41
CA ASP A 49 25.48 -9.18 8.84
C ASP A 49 26.51 -8.09 9.16
N ARG A 50 27.35 -7.73 8.20
CA ARG A 50 28.30 -6.65 8.33
C ARG A 50 27.73 -5.32 7.87
N ALA A 51 27.06 -5.34 6.73
CA ALA A 51 26.54 -4.16 6.07
C ALA A 51 25.44 -3.46 6.87
N VAL A 52 24.66 -4.18 7.69
CA VAL A 52 23.64 -3.58 8.59
C VAL A 52 24.22 -2.52 9.54
N LYS A 53 25.52 -2.50 9.77
CA LYS A 53 26.20 -1.55 10.64
C LYS A 53 26.47 -0.20 9.98
N PHE A 54 26.49 -0.16 8.64
CA PHE A 54 26.83 1.04 7.86
C PHE A 54 25.92 1.29 6.67
N ALA A 55 25.03 0.34 6.33
CA ALA A 55 24.01 0.57 5.31
C ALA A 55 23.03 1.65 5.79
N LEU A 56 22.66 2.53 4.86
CA LEU A 56 21.86 3.69 5.18
C LEU A 56 20.49 3.64 4.53
N PHE A 57 19.51 4.17 5.25
CA PHE A 57 18.28 4.72 4.70
C PHE A 57 18.48 6.21 4.43
N LYS A 58 17.81 6.70 3.40
CA LYS A 58 17.66 8.13 3.11
C LYS A 58 16.19 8.49 3.22
N ASP A 59 15.87 9.56 3.94
CA ASP A 59 14.51 10.05 4.00
C ASP A 59 14.22 11.07 2.89
N VAL A 60 12.96 11.45 2.74
CA VAL A 60 12.51 12.43 1.73
C VAL A 60 13.08 13.84 1.95
N GLU A 61 13.65 14.12 3.12
CA GLU A 61 14.34 15.37 3.43
C GLU A 61 15.84 15.31 3.12
N GLY A 62 16.33 14.16 2.63
CA GLY A 62 17.73 13.93 2.29
C GLY A 62 18.64 13.62 3.48
N LYS A 63 18.08 13.29 4.64
CA LYS A 63 18.84 12.85 5.81
C LYS A 63 19.12 11.36 5.74
N TYR A 64 20.30 10.97 6.23
CA TYR A 64 20.76 9.59 6.24
C TYR A 64 20.74 9.00 7.65
N PHE A 65 20.34 7.74 7.73
CA PHE A 65 20.22 7.00 8.97
C PHE A 65 20.70 5.56 8.77
N THR A 66 21.39 5.00 9.76
CA THR A 66 21.51 3.54 9.82
C THR A 66 20.14 2.92 10.09
N PHE A 67 19.99 1.63 9.86
CA PHE A 67 18.72 0.94 10.10
C PHE A 67 18.25 1.06 11.55
N GLU A 68 19.19 0.99 12.49
CA GLU A 68 18.89 1.14 13.92
C GLU A 68 18.53 2.59 14.30
N GLU A 69 19.23 3.57 13.74
CA GLU A 69 18.90 5.00 13.96
C GLU A 69 17.49 5.32 13.45
N TYR A 70 17.16 4.84 12.25
CA TYR A 70 15.83 5.08 11.69
C TYR A 70 14.73 4.37 12.48
N LYS A 71 14.96 3.11 12.89
CA LYS A 71 14.05 2.39 13.77
C LYS A 71 13.79 3.17 15.06
N ASN A 72 14.84 3.69 15.70
CA ASN A 72 14.71 4.49 16.91
C ASN A 72 13.97 5.82 16.68
N LEU A 73 14.13 6.43 15.51
CA LEU A 73 13.41 7.65 15.13
C LEU A 73 11.91 7.43 15.05
N ILE A 74 11.48 6.33 14.42
CA ILE A 74 10.07 6.12 14.07
C ILE A 74 9.27 5.29 15.08
N LYS A 75 9.91 4.55 16.00
CA LYS A 75 9.26 3.55 16.87
C LYS A 75 8.12 4.09 17.71
N ASP A 76 8.22 5.33 18.20
CA ASP A 76 7.22 5.89 19.10
C ASP A 76 6.00 6.44 18.33
N ASN A 77 6.19 6.82 17.08
CA ASN A 77 5.16 7.46 16.27
C ASN A 77 4.61 6.58 15.15
N GLN A 78 5.38 5.63 14.62
CA GLN A 78 4.98 4.80 13.49
C GLN A 78 4.75 3.32 13.87
N THR A 79 4.41 3.05 15.11
CA THR A 79 3.95 1.73 15.56
C THR A 79 2.42 1.68 15.52
N ASP A 80 1.86 0.66 14.86
CA ASP A 80 0.41 0.45 14.76
C ASP A 80 -0.17 -0.14 16.06
N LYS A 81 -1.50 -0.24 16.13
CA LYS A 81 -2.21 -0.81 17.29
C LYS A 81 -1.90 -2.30 17.55
N GLU A 82 -1.35 -2.99 16.58
CA GLU A 82 -0.96 -4.41 16.67
C GLU A 82 0.50 -4.58 17.10
N GLY A 83 1.21 -3.46 17.25
CA GLY A 83 2.62 -3.42 17.63
C GLY A 83 3.59 -3.64 16.48
N ASN A 84 3.14 -3.48 15.24
CA ASN A 84 4.03 -3.50 14.09
C ASN A 84 4.62 -2.11 13.84
N LEU A 85 5.92 -2.07 13.60
CA LEU A 85 6.62 -0.85 13.21
C LEU A 85 6.50 -0.64 11.70
N ILE A 86 5.93 0.49 11.30
CA ILE A 86 5.62 0.80 9.91
C ILE A 86 6.67 1.75 9.34
N TYR A 87 7.44 1.25 8.37
CA TYR A 87 8.38 2.02 7.57
C TYR A 87 7.64 2.55 6.35
N LEU A 88 7.25 3.84 6.39
CA LEU A 88 6.67 4.49 5.23
C LEU A 88 7.75 4.80 4.21
N TYR A 89 7.46 4.59 2.92
CA TYR A 89 8.40 4.93 1.86
C TYR A 89 7.71 5.48 0.61
N THR A 90 8.49 6.19 -0.20
CA THR A 90 8.13 6.67 -1.52
C THR A 90 9.12 6.15 -2.56
N THR A 91 8.64 5.91 -3.77
CA THR A 91 9.47 5.57 -4.93
C THR A 91 9.60 6.73 -5.91
N ASN A 92 8.72 7.75 -5.80
CA ASN A 92 8.74 8.96 -6.60
C ASN A 92 8.16 10.12 -5.78
N LYS A 93 9.02 11.03 -5.35
CA LYS A 93 8.64 12.16 -4.49
C LYS A 93 7.66 13.12 -5.14
N ASP A 94 7.76 13.30 -6.45
CA ASP A 94 6.93 14.27 -7.17
C ASP A 94 5.51 13.72 -7.37
N GLU A 95 5.40 12.49 -7.84
CA GLU A 95 4.11 11.82 -8.04
C GLU A 95 3.37 11.53 -6.73
N GLN A 96 4.11 11.24 -5.65
CA GLN A 96 3.56 10.89 -4.35
C GLN A 96 3.58 12.05 -3.34
N TYR A 97 3.77 13.28 -3.83
CA TYR A 97 3.92 14.47 -2.98
C TYR A 97 2.79 14.66 -1.97
N SER A 98 1.53 14.54 -2.38
CA SER A 98 0.37 14.74 -1.49
C SER A 98 0.30 13.72 -0.36
N TYR A 99 0.69 12.47 -0.62
CA TYR A 99 0.74 11.40 0.39
C TYR A 99 1.91 11.62 1.36
N ILE A 100 3.05 12.08 0.86
CA ILE A 100 4.20 12.47 1.69
C ILE A 100 3.83 13.62 2.63
N GLN A 101 3.11 14.64 2.13
CA GLN A 101 2.67 15.75 2.98
C GLN A 101 1.69 15.26 4.06
N ALA A 102 0.71 14.42 3.71
CA ALA A 102 -0.20 13.82 4.69
C ALA A 102 0.53 13.03 5.78
N ALA A 103 1.59 12.30 5.43
CA ALA A 103 2.44 11.61 6.39
C ALA A 103 3.20 12.60 7.30
N LYS A 104 3.78 13.66 6.72
CA LYS A 104 4.50 14.71 7.48
C LYS A 104 3.58 15.48 8.43
N ASP A 105 2.35 15.77 8.03
CA ASP A 105 1.36 16.45 8.87
C ASP A 105 0.98 15.63 10.11
N LYS A 106 1.09 14.30 10.03
CA LYS A 106 0.97 13.37 11.17
C LYS A 106 2.29 13.22 11.95
N GLY A 107 3.36 13.91 11.56
CA GLY A 107 4.69 13.78 12.16
C GLY A 107 5.41 12.48 11.82
N TYR A 108 5.04 11.82 10.73
CA TYR A 108 5.68 10.59 10.27
C TYR A 108 6.89 10.88 9.37
N SER A 109 7.88 10.02 9.45
CA SER A 109 9.05 10.02 8.57
C SER A 109 8.80 9.09 7.38
N VAL A 110 9.27 9.50 6.20
CA VAL A 110 9.11 8.75 4.95
C VAL A 110 10.48 8.51 4.33
N LEU A 111 10.77 7.26 3.97
CA LEU A 111 12.01 6.88 3.28
C LEU A 111 11.91 7.14 1.77
N GLU A 112 13.02 7.46 1.15
CA GLU A 112 13.19 7.48 -0.29
C GLU A 112 13.75 6.13 -0.76
N MET A 113 12.93 5.35 -1.46
CA MET A 113 13.28 4.02 -1.96
C MET A 113 12.99 3.95 -3.47
N ASP A 114 13.82 4.65 -4.23
CA ASP A 114 13.72 4.84 -5.69
C ASP A 114 14.68 3.94 -6.49
N GLY A 115 15.47 3.13 -5.81
CA GLY A 115 16.48 2.27 -6.39
C GLY A 115 15.93 0.96 -6.94
N GLN A 116 16.59 0.42 -7.97
CA GLN A 116 16.18 -0.82 -8.64
C GLN A 116 16.13 -2.06 -7.72
N LEU A 117 16.92 -2.08 -6.65
CA LEU A 117 16.97 -3.19 -5.70
C LEU A 117 16.14 -2.96 -4.45
N ASP A 118 15.52 -1.79 -4.28
CA ASP A 118 14.81 -1.44 -3.05
C ASP A 118 13.64 -2.39 -2.77
N VAL A 119 12.89 -2.81 -3.78
CA VAL A 119 11.77 -3.78 -3.60
C VAL A 119 12.27 -5.12 -3.05
N HIS A 120 13.40 -5.61 -3.56
CA HIS A 120 14.01 -6.86 -3.09
C HIS A 120 14.58 -6.70 -1.68
N LEU A 121 15.23 -5.56 -1.42
CA LEU A 121 15.77 -5.24 -0.10
C LEU A 121 14.63 -5.14 0.95
N ILE A 122 13.53 -4.47 0.63
CA ILE A 122 12.33 -4.41 1.47
C ILE A 122 11.87 -5.81 1.85
N GLY A 123 11.73 -6.72 0.89
CA GLY A 123 11.32 -8.10 1.15
C GLY A 123 12.28 -8.84 2.09
N GLN A 124 13.60 -8.61 1.99
CA GLN A 124 14.59 -9.18 2.90
C GLN A 124 14.52 -8.53 4.30
N LEU A 125 14.38 -7.21 4.36
CA LEU A 125 14.32 -6.49 5.65
C LEU A 125 13.08 -6.87 6.44
N GLU A 126 11.92 -7.04 5.82
CA GLU A 126 10.69 -7.50 6.48
C GLU A 126 10.84 -8.91 7.08
N GLN A 127 11.67 -9.77 6.48
CA GLN A 127 11.99 -11.09 7.05
C GLN A 127 12.98 -11.01 8.23
N LYS A 128 13.87 -10.02 8.21
CA LYS A 128 14.92 -9.85 9.23
C LYS A 128 14.50 -8.96 10.40
N PHE A 129 13.59 -8.02 10.17
CA PHE A 129 13.09 -7.09 11.18
C PHE A 129 11.81 -7.64 11.80
N GLU A 130 11.86 -8.00 13.06
CA GLU A 130 10.69 -8.48 13.79
C GLU A 130 9.60 -7.41 13.85
N LYS A 131 8.35 -7.82 13.59
CA LYS A 131 7.17 -6.94 13.65
C LYS A 131 7.34 -5.63 12.89
N SER A 132 7.94 -5.70 11.72
CA SER A 132 8.18 -4.54 10.85
C SER A 132 7.56 -4.74 9.48
N ARG A 133 6.98 -3.68 8.93
CA ARG A 133 6.39 -3.65 7.60
C ARG A 133 6.84 -2.39 6.87
N PHE A 134 7.13 -2.54 5.58
CA PHE A 134 7.39 -1.41 4.69
C PHE A 134 6.14 -1.17 3.84
N VAL A 135 5.64 0.05 3.85
CA VAL A 135 4.39 0.40 3.15
C VAL A 135 4.61 1.69 2.37
N ARG A 136 4.29 1.66 1.06
CA ARG A 136 4.39 2.86 0.23
C ARG A 136 3.29 3.85 0.62
N VAL A 137 3.62 5.13 0.65
CA VAL A 137 2.74 6.19 1.16
C VAL A 137 1.38 6.30 0.46
N ASP A 138 1.27 5.82 -0.77
CA ASP A 138 0.03 5.83 -1.57
C ASP A 138 -0.73 4.50 -1.59
N SER A 139 -0.31 3.55 -0.72
CA SER A 139 -0.94 2.22 -0.67
C SER A 139 -2.32 2.23 -0.02
N ASP A 140 -2.54 3.19 0.88
CA ASP A 140 -3.82 3.40 1.56
C ASP A 140 -3.88 4.85 2.09
N THR A 141 -4.99 5.22 2.71
CA THR A 141 -5.08 6.48 3.45
C THR A 141 -4.13 6.47 4.64
N ILE A 142 -3.62 7.63 5.03
CA ILE A 142 -2.57 7.72 6.05
C ILE A 142 -2.99 7.12 7.40
N ASP A 143 -4.26 7.22 7.75
CA ASP A 143 -4.79 6.64 8.99
C ASP A 143 -4.89 5.11 8.93
N ASN A 144 -5.04 4.53 7.74
CA ASN A 144 -5.01 3.09 7.52
C ASN A 144 -3.58 2.54 7.40
N LEU A 145 -2.64 3.32 6.89
CA LEU A 145 -1.24 2.90 6.79
C LEU A 145 -0.63 2.65 8.17
N ILE A 146 -0.95 3.51 9.15
CA ILE A 146 -0.52 3.35 10.55
C ILE A 146 -1.75 3.43 11.44
N ARG A 147 -2.44 2.33 11.61
CA ARG A 147 -3.66 2.26 12.43
C ARG A 147 -3.32 2.40 13.90
N LYS A 148 -3.62 3.55 14.48
CA LYS A 148 -3.51 3.82 15.93
C LYS A 148 -4.75 3.39 16.69
N GLU A 149 -5.91 3.64 16.10
CA GLU A 149 -7.23 3.39 16.64
C GLU A 149 -8.10 2.68 15.60
N ASP A 150 -9.29 2.29 15.98
CA ASP A 150 -10.27 1.80 15.01
C ASP A 150 -10.73 2.98 14.14
N SER A 151 -10.81 2.74 12.83
CA SER A 151 -11.22 3.77 11.87
C SER A 151 -12.59 4.36 12.21
N ASN A 152 -12.75 5.66 11.99
CA ASN A 152 -14.04 6.32 12.11
C ASN A 152 -15.06 5.60 11.21
N LYS A 153 -16.26 5.38 11.77
CA LYS A 153 -17.30 4.70 11.00
C LYS A 153 -17.89 5.65 9.97
N VAL A 154 -17.92 5.19 8.74
CA VAL A 154 -18.68 5.82 7.66
C VAL A 154 -20.17 5.77 8.02
N THR A 155 -20.85 6.93 8.01
CA THR A 155 -22.25 7.06 8.41
C THR A 155 -23.24 6.86 7.26
N LEU A 156 -22.75 6.66 6.01
CA LEU A 156 -23.60 6.45 4.84
C LEU A 156 -24.35 5.11 4.92
N SER A 157 -25.62 5.11 4.50
CA SER A 157 -26.37 3.88 4.27
C SER A 157 -25.81 3.11 3.06
N GLU A 158 -26.14 1.84 2.93
CA GLU A 158 -25.71 1.05 1.77
C GLU A 158 -26.30 1.61 0.47
N GLU A 159 -27.54 2.09 0.51
CA GLU A 159 -28.20 2.74 -0.62
C GLU A 159 -27.45 4.01 -1.05
N GLN A 160 -27.05 4.85 -0.11
CA GLN A 160 -26.25 6.04 -0.38
C GLN A 160 -24.89 5.69 -0.98
N LYS A 161 -24.23 4.65 -0.45
CA LYS A 161 -22.97 4.17 -1.00
C LYS A 161 -23.12 3.69 -2.44
N MET A 162 -24.14 2.90 -2.72
CA MET A 162 -24.42 2.40 -4.09
C MET A 162 -24.69 3.54 -5.06
N ALA A 163 -25.53 4.52 -4.68
CA ALA A 163 -25.82 5.68 -5.50
C ALA A 163 -24.55 6.50 -5.79
N MET A 164 -23.78 6.81 -4.76
CA MET A 164 -22.51 7.54 -4.91
C MET A 164 -21.47 6.77 -5.73
N GLN A 165 -21.40 5.45 -5.59
CA GLN A 165 -20.53 4.62 -6.43
C GLN A 165 -20.86 4.78 -7.92
N GLU A 166 -22.12 4.72 -8.29
CA GLU A 166 -22.54 4.86 -9.70
C GLU A 166 -22.30 6.29 -10.22
N VAL A 167 -22.57 7.33 -9.42
CA VAL A 167 -22.26 8.72 -9.77
C VAL A 167 -20.77 8.86 -10.14
N PHE A 168 -19.88 8.40 -9.27
CA PHE A 168 -18.44 8.56 -9.50
C PHE A 168 -17.91 7.61 -10.59
N LYS A 169 -18.36 6.34 -10.64
CA LYS A 169 -17.99 5.40 -11.72
C LYS A 169 -18.36 5.93 -13.10
N SER A 170 -19.51 6.59 -13.24
CA SER A 170 -19.94 7.16 -14.53
C SER A 170 -19.00 8.23 -15.07
N GLN A 171 -18.24 8.91 -14.20
CA GLN A 171 -17.29 9.98 -14.54
C GLN A 171 -15.84 9.47 -14.67
N MET A 172 -15.56 8.22 -14.32
CA MET A 172 -14.20 7.68 -14.40
C MET A 172 -13.78 7.41 -15.84
N PRO A 173 -12.51 7.70 -16.18
CA PRO A 173 -11.99 7.38 -17.49
C PRO A 173 -11.90 5.86 -17.67
N LYS A 174 -12.31 5.37 -18.83
CA LYS A 174 -12.10 3.98 -19.23
C LYS A 174 -10.67 3.82 -19.72
N LEU A 175 -9.78 3.41 -18.85
CA LEU A 175 -8.38 3.14 -19.16
C LEU A 175 -8.19 1.66 -19.49
N ASN A 176 -7.34 1.37 -20.48
CA ASN A 176 -7.03 -0.02 -20.83
C ASN A 176 -6.20 -0.65 -19.70
N LYS A 177 -6.58 -1.83 -19.24
CA LYS A 177 -5.91 -2.55 -18.14
C LYS A 177 -5.85 -1.77 -16.82
N THR A 178 -6.87 -0.98 -16.49
CA THR A 178 -6.99 -0.28 -15.22
C THR A 178 -8.41 -0.38 -14.68
N GLU A 179 -8.54 -0.74 -13.42
CA GLU A 179 -9.82 -0.83 -12.72
C GLU A 179 -9.83 0.11 -11.52
N PHE A 180 -10.98 0.78 -11.31
CA PHE A 180 -11.19 1.68 -10.18
C PHE A 180 -12.31 1.16 -9.30
N TYR A 181 -12.03 1.03 -8.01
CA TYR A 181 -12.99 0.64 -6.99
C TYR A 181 -13.31 1.84 -6.12
N VAL A 182 -14.57 2.29 -6.12
CA VAL A 182 -15.01 3.39 -5.26
C VAL A 182 -15.19 2.87 -3.84
N THR A 183 -14.47 3.47 -2.91
CA THR A 183 -14.51 3.16 -1.48
C THR A 183 -14.84 4.42 -0.67
N PHE A 184 -15.25 4.26 0.57
CA PHE A 184 -15.69 5.35 1.44
C PHE A 184 -14.93 5.32 2.75
N GLU A 185 -14.44 6.49 3.15
CA GLU A 185 -13.77 6.68 4.44
C GLU A 185 -14.16 8.00 5.09
N ALA A 186 -14.10 8.03 6.41
CA ALA A 186 -14.34 9.23 7.20
C ALA A 186 -12.98 9.79 7.65
N LEU A 187 -12.43 10.73 6.85
CA LEU A 187 -11.06 11.25 7.01
C LEU A 187 -11.00 12.64 7.66
N GLY A 188 -12.17 13.18 8.05
CA GLY A 188 -12.29 14.55 8.55
C GLY A 188 -12.49 15.60 7.45
N GLU A 189 -13.02 16.74 7.82
CA GLU A 189 -13.46 17.80 6.88
C GLU A 189 -12.28 18.48 6.15
N ASN A 190 -11.10 18.48 6.75
CA ASN A 190 -9.90 19.15 6.21
C ASN A 190 -9.03 18.25 5.32
N ALA A 191 -9.28 16.94 5.31
CA ALA A 191 -8.58 16.01 4.41
C ALA A 191 -9.11 16.13 2.98
N ASN A 192 -8.35 15.65 1.99
CA ASN A 192 -8.76 15.71 0.59
C ASN A 192 -10.12 15.05 0.37
N PRO A 193 -10.97 15.60 -0.52
CA PRO A 193 -12.30 15.02 -0.81
C PRO A 193 -12.20 13.64 -1.46
N VAL A 194 -11.16 13.44 -2.26
CA VAL A 194 -10.89 12.20 -3.00
C VAL A 194 -9.42 11.87 -2.91
N MET A 195 -9.13 10.60 -2.74
CA MET A 195 -7.77 10.05 -2.79
C MET A 195 -7.74 8.82 -3.69
N LEU A 196 -6.63 8.60 -4.38
CA LEU A 196 -6.42 7.41 -5.20
C LEU A 196 -5.35 6.55 -4.53
N THR A 197 -5.68 5.34 -4.10
CA THR A 197 -4.73 4.44 -3.45
C THR A 197 -4.55 3.14 -4.23
N GLN A 198 -3.39 2.51 -4.12
CA GLN A 198 -3.08 1.25 -4.78
C GLN A 198 -2.56 0.22 -3.79
N SER A 199 -3.25 -0.92 -3.64
CA SER A 199 -2.88 -1.97 -2.72
C SER A 199 -1.39 -2.35 -2.82
N GLU A 200 -0.68 -2.28 -1.70
CA GLU A 200 0.74 -2.65 -1.58
C GLU A 200 0.99 -4.08 -2.09
N TYR A 201 0.15 -5.02 -1.69
CA TYR A 201 0.28 -6.43 -2.09
C TYR A 201 0.17 -6.61 -3.62
N MET A 202 -0.88 -6.06 -4.24
CA MET A 202 -1.10 -6.20 -5.69
C MET A 202 0.03 -5.55 -6.49
N ARG A 203 0.46 -4.38 -6.06
CA ARG A 203 1.57 -3.66 -6.68
C ARG A 203 2.88 -4.44 -6.62
N ARG A 204 3.26 -4.94 -5.43
CA ARG A 204 4.49 -5.74 -5.26
C ARG A 204 4.47 -7.03 -6.06
N MET A 205 3.33 -7.72 -6.08
CA MET A 205 3.17 -8.95 -6.87
C MET A 205 3.39 -8.68 -8.37
N ARG A 206 2.92 -7.55 -8.86
CA ARG A 206 3.10 -7.14 -10.25
C ARG A 206 4.56 -6.75 -10.56
N GLU A 207 5.18 -5.94 -9.71
CA GLU A 207 6.60 -5.57 -9.84
C GLU A 207 7.51 -6.81 -9.85
N MET A 208 7.24 -7.77 -8.97
CA MET A 208 7.97 -9.04 -8.93
C MET A 208 7.72 -9.89 -10.17
N SER A 209 6.49 -9.92 -10.70
CA SER A 209 6.16 -10.69 -11.90
C SER A 209 6.86 -10.17 -13.15
N ALA A 210 7.07 -8.86 -13.24
CA ALA A 210 7.81 -8.25 -14.34
C ALA A 210 9.30 -8.69 -14.38
N MET A 211 9.85 -9.14 -13.25
CA MET A 211 11.24 -9.56 -13.11
C MET A 211 11.44 -11.08 -13.20
N GLN A 212 10.36 -11.88 -13.09
CA GLN A 212 10.45 -13.36 -13.10
C GLN A 212 9.61 -13.98 -14.22
N PRO A 213 10.22 -14.63 -15.22
CA PRO A 213 9.51 -15.19 -16.38
C PRO A 213 8.42 -16.22 -16.07
N GLY A 214 8.37 -16.77 -14.87
CA GLY A 214 7.37 -17.77 -14.45
C GLY A 214 6.09 -17.18 -13.81
N MET A 215 6.03 -15.87 -13.59
CA MET A 215 4.91 -15.18 -12.92
C MET A 215 4.12 -14.25 -13.84
N SER A 216 4.13 -14.50 -15.17
CA SER A 216 3.49 -13.64 -16.19
C SER A 216 2.01 -13.35 -15.93
N PHE A 217 1.30 -14.26 -15.26
CA PHE A 217 -0.13 -14.09 -14.93
C PHE A 217 -0.41 -12.78 -14.16
N TYR A 218 0.41 -12.45 -13.16
CA TYR A 218 0.23 -11.20 -12.38
C TYR A 218 0.55 -9.94 -13.20
N GLY A 219 1.46 -10.04 -14.19
CA GLY A 219 1.80 -8.94 -15.09
C GLY A 219 0.70 -8.63 -16.12
N GLU A 220 -0.23 -9.57 -16.36
CA GLU A 220 -1.37 -9.39 -17.27
C GLU A 220 -2.62 -8.86 -16.54
N MET A 221 -2.65 -8.91 -15.20
CA MET A 221 -3.77 -8.39 -14.43
C MET A 221 -3.89 -6.87 -14.57
N PRO A 222 -5.10 -6.31 -14.59
CA PRO A 222 -5.30 -4.87 -14.61
C PRO A 222 -4.72 -4.20 -13.36
N ASP A 223 -4.29 -2.97 -13.51
CA ASP A 223 -3.99 -2.09 -12.36
C ASP A 223 -5.28 -1.82 -11.61
N SER A 224 -5.28 -2.08 -10.31
CA SER A 224 -6.42 -1.85 -9.45
C SER A 224 -6.13 -0.69 -8.51
N PHE A 225 -6.99 0.33 -8.56
CA PHE A 225 -6.91 1.50 -7.68
C PHE A 225 -8.19 1.63 -6.86
N ASN A 226 -8.04 2.02 -5.61
CA ASN A 226 -9.15 2.46 -4.79
C ASN A 226 -9.35 3.97 -4.98
N PHE A 227 -10.54 4.34 -5.39
CA PHE A 227 -11.00 5.72 -5.46
C PHE A 227 -11.73 6.01 -4.16
N VAL A 228 -10.97 6.53 -3.18
CA VAL A 228 -11.45 6.75 -1.82
C VAL A 228 -12.19 8.08 -1.74
N LEU A 229 -13.47 8.04 -1.40
CA LEU A 229 -14.30 9.21 -1.14
C LEU A 229 -14.28 9.53 0.36
N ASN A 230 -13.87 10.74 0.71
CA ASN A 230 -13.92 11.24 2.09
C ASN A 230 -15.33 11.72 2.43
N THR A 231 -16.07 10.91 3.16
CA THR A 231 -17.47 11.19 3.51
C THR A 231 -17.66 12.38 4.46
N ASP A 232 -16.61 12.82 5.13
CA ASP A 232 -16.65 14.00 6.00
C ASP A 232 -16.48 15.32 5.23
N HIS A 233 -15.86 15.25 4.03
CA HIS A 233 -15.55 16.46 3.28
C HIS A 233 -16.80 17.17 2.75
N PRO A 234 -16.92 18.51 2.90
CA PRO A 234 -18.10 19.28 2.49
C PRO A 234 -18.51 19.07 1.03
N LEU A 235 -17.54 18.93 0.13
CA LEU A 235 -17.81 18.68 -1.30
C LEU A 235 -18.50 17.33 -1.53
N ILE A 236 -18.07 16.28 -0.85
CA ILE A 236 -18.68 14.94 -0.97
C ILE A 236 -20.07 14.92 -0.36
N LYS A 237 -20.28 15.57 0.80
CA LYS A 237 -21.60 15.76 1.40
C LYS A 237 -22.55 16.51 0.47
N LYS A 238 -22.04 17.55 -0.23
CA LYS A 238 -22.82 18.30 -1.22
C LYS A 238 -23.24 17.43 -2.39
N VAL A 239 -22.34 16.64 -2.97
CA VAL A 239 -22.64 15.72 -4.08
C VAL A 239 -23.72 14.70 -3.64
N LEU A 240 -23.61 14.15 -2.44
CA LEU A 240 -24.63 13.24 -1.90
C LEU A 240 -26.00 13.93 -1.78
N THR A 241 -26.05 15.14 -1.24
CA THR A 241 -27.31 15.90 -1.12
C THR A 241 -27.94 16.21 -2.47
N GLU A 242 -27.14 16.60 -3.45
CA GLU A 242 -27.63 16.89 -4.80
C GLU A 242 -28.12 15.60 -5.52
N GLU A 243 -27.43 14.49 -5.31
CA GLU A 243 -27.84 13.19 -5.82
C GLU A 243 -29.20 12.76 -5.20
N GLU A 244 -29.34 12.83 -3.88
CA GLU A 244 -30.59 12.50 -3.19
C GLU A 244 -31.76 13.37 -3.67
N GLN A 245 -31.55 14.66 -3.86
CA GLN A 245 -32.59 15.58 -4.35
C GLN A 245 -33.00 15.29 -5.81
N ALA A 246 -32.04 14.90 -6.65
CA ALA A 246 -32.28 14.70 -8.06
C ALA A 246 -32.84 13.31 -8.40
N CYS A 247 -32.47 12.30 -7.61
CA CYS A 247 -32.61 10.89 -8.00
C CYS A 247 -33.40 10.04 -6.98
N ASP A 248 -33.64 10.55 -5.75
CA ASP A 248 -34.15 9.74 -4.63
C ASP A 248 -35.47 9.02 -4.95
N GLU A 249 -36.43 9.73 -5.57
CA GLU A 249 -37.73 9.13 -5.94
C GLU A 249 -37.59 8.01 -7.00
N LYS A 250 -36.59 8.07 -7.86
CA LYS A 250 -36.38 7.11 -8.95
C LYS A 250 -35.46 5.96 -8.56
N LEU A 251 -34.46 6.25 -7.73
CA LEU A 251 -33.44 5.27 -7.36
C LEU A 251 -33.83 4.39 -6.17
N LYS A 252 -34.58 4.90 -5.20
CA LYS A 252 -35.00 4.11 -4.04
C LYS A 252 -35.67 2.78 -4.38
N PRO A 253 -36.65 2.73 -5.27
CA PRO A 253 -37.26 1.44 -5.66
C PRO A 253 -36.24 0.47 -6.26
N ILE A 254 -35.40 0.97 -7.20
CA ILE A 254 -34.44 0.17 -7.93
C ILE A 254 -33.36 -0.39 -6.99
N LEU A 255 -32.84 0.44 -6.07
CA LEU A 255 -31.83 0.03 -5.09
C LEU A 255 -32.41 -0.98 -4.09
N SER A 256 -33.70 -0.82 -3.71
CA SER A 256 -34.39 -1.79 -2.87
C SER A 256 -34.52 -3.15 -3.56
N ASP A 257 -34.82 -3.16 -4.86
CA ASP A 257 -34.92 -4.38 -5.67
C ASP A 257 -33.57 -5.08 -5.79
N ILE A 258 -32.50 -4.33 -6.10
CA ILE A 258 -31.12 -4.85 -6.17
C ILE A 258 -30.73 -5.51 -4.84
N LYS A 259 -30.98 -4.83 -3.72
CA LYS A 259 -30.67 -5.37 -2.39
C LYS A 259 -31.45 -6.64 -2.07
N GLY A 260 -32.72 -6.70 -2.50
CA GLY A 260 -33.52 -7.92 -2.41
C GLY A 260 -32.95 -9.09 -3.22
N TRP A 261 -32.41 -8.81 -4.41
CA TRP A 261 -31.79 -9.81 -5.26
C TRP A 261 -30.44 -10.29 -4.73
N GLU A 262 -29.61 -9.38 -4.23
CA GLU A 262 -28.32 -9.71 -3.59
C GLU A 262 -28.51 -10.58 -2.34
N ALA A 263 -29.49 -10.27 -1.49
CA ALA A 263 -29.84 -11.09 -0.32
C ALA A 263 -30.27 -12.49 -0.76
N ARG A 264 -31.14 -12.58 -1.78
CA ARG A 264 -31.57 -13.87 -2.32
C ARG A 264 -30.43 -14.67 -2.94
N GLN A 265 -29.51 -14.01 -3.64
CA GLN A 265 -28.31 -14.65 -4.19
C GLN A 265 -27.40 -15.19 -3.07
N ALA A 266 -27.23 -14.42 -1.98
CA ALA A 266 -26.47 -14.86 -0.82
C ALA A 266 -27.09 -16.09 -0.14
N ASP A 267 -28.42 -16.07 0.05
CA ASP A 267 -29.16 -17.22 0.60
C ASP A 267 -29.02 -18.46 -0.28
N LEU A 268 -29.10 -18.30 -1.60
CA LEU A 268 -28.92 -19.39 -2.56
C LEU A 268 -27.51 -19.96 -2.51
N ARG A 269 -26.48 -19.11 -2.43
CA ARG A 269 -25.08 -19.53 -2.29
C ARG A 269 -24.86 -20.27 -0.97
N GLU A 270 -25.43 -19.79 0.14
CA GLU A 270 -25.36 -20.46 1.43
C GLU A 270 -26.07 -21.82 1.40
N ALA A 271 -27.25 -21.89 0.82
CA ALA A 271 -28.00 -23.14 0.65
C ALA A 271 -27.23 -24.14 -0.23
N GLN A 272 -26.61 -23.65 -1.30
CA GLN A 272 -25.81 -24.48 -2.22
C GLN A 272 -24.54 -25.02 -1.54
N SER A 273 -23.85 -24.20 -0.71
CA SER A 273 -22.66 -24.63 0.00
C SER A 273 -22.92 -25.80 0.97
N LYS A 274 -24.19 -26.00 1.35
CA LYS A 274 -24.65 -27.09 2.23
C LYS A 274 -25.11 -28.33 1.45
N LYS A 275 -25.24 -28.24 0.11
CA LYS A 275 -25.64 -29.35 -0.77
C LYS A 275 -24.43 -30.00 -1.45
N LYS A 276 -24.53 -31.28 -1.79
CA LYS A 276 -23.53 -31.91 -2.65
C LYS A 276 -23.80 -31.49 -4.11
N GLU A 277 -22.77 -31.52 -4.94
CA GLU A 277 -22.81 -31.01 -6.32
C GLU A 277 -23.89 -31.70 -7.20
N ASP A 278 -24.21 -32.94 -6.92
CA ASP A 278 -25.27 -33.75 -7.57
C ASP A 278 -26.70 -33.46 -7.08
N GLU A 279 -26.84 -32.70 -6.00
CA GLU A 279 -28.12 -32.27 -5.41
C GLU A 279 -28.58 -30.89 -5.86
N ILE A 280 -27.77 -30.16 -6.66
CA ILE A 280 -28.05 -28.81 -7.15
C ILE A 280 -28.89 -28.89 -8.43
N THR A 281 -30.09 -28.34 -8.41
CA THR A 281 -31.00 -28.37 -9.56
C THR A 281 -30.56 -27.37 -10.65
N ALA A 282 -30.99 -27.63 -11.91
CA ALA A 282 -30.72 -26.75 -13.04
C ALA A 282 -31.27 -25.32 -12.82
N GLN A 283 -32.42 -25.20 -12.17
CA GLN A 283 -33.07 -23.93 -11.84
C GLN A 283 -32.24 -23.12 -10.84
N GLU A 284 -31.69 -23.78 -9.80
CA GLU A 284 -30.83 -23.12 -8.82
C GLU A 284 -29.51 -22.64 -9.44
N LYS A 285 -29.03 -23.26 -10.53
CA LYS A 285 -27.86 -22.79 -11.29
C LYS A 285 -28.18 -21.57 -12.14
N GLU A 286 -29.37 -21.50 -12.70
CA GLU A 286 -29.84 -20.39 -13.53
C GLU A 286 -30.15 -19.14 -12.71
N ASP A 287 -30.74 -19.31 -11.51
CA ASP A 287 -31.03 -18.20 -10.58
C ASP A 287 -29.78 -17.55 -9.97
N MET A 288 -28.59 -18.08 -10.23
CA MET A 288 -27.30 -17.60 -9.74
C MET A 288 -26.45 -16.87 -10.80
N THR A 289 -26.85 -16.89 -12.05
CA THR A 289 -26.16 -16.25 -13.17
C THR A 289 -26.75 -14.88 -13.46
#